data_9e6266337a1942a0772a59df08483914
#
_entry.id   9e6266337a1942a0772a59df08483914
#
_cell.length_a   1.000
_cell.length_b   1.000
_cell.length_c   1.000
_cell.angle_alpha   90.00
_cell.angle_beta   90.00
_cell.angle_gamma   90.00
#
_symmetry.space_group_name_H-M   'P 1'
#
loop_
_entity.id
_entity.type
_entity.pdbx_description
1 polymer ?
#
loop_
_entity_poly.entity_id
_entity_poly.type
_entity_poly.pdbx_seq_one_letter_code
_entity_poly.pdbx_strand_id
1 'polypeptide(L)'
;MGQGPEEYLRIEDFDVYEINGKTEIWISDNKSLKIYDANDCTFLNKISYPFIIHKFKRLDNSHILLVTGQNDHSLTLTDKNGNILSEYLEKEIPYLMFRPVQFVKYGSEYLFQLGISNTYIAFDSKTETFNKGLFSNNEVYLSDIQLLELYNTYEMEFIREANKSSYINNIIPLNETLWLCG
;
A
#
# COMPACT_ATOMS: atom_id res chain seq x y z
N MET A 1 -9.84 2.33 21.90
CA MET A 1 -10.49 2.75 20.66
C MET A 1 -11.49 3.83 21.01
N GLY A 2 -11.40 5.02 20.41
CA GLY A 2 -12.24 6.16 20.76
C GLY A 2 -11.97 7.37 19.86
N GLN A 3 -12.41 8.57 20.25
CA GLN A 3 -12.32 9.79 19.46
C GLN A 3 -11.33 10.81 20.01
N GLY A 4 -10.55 10.44 21.02
CA GLY A 4 -9.48 11.30 21.56
C GLY A 4 -8.34 11.50 20.56
N PRO A 5 -7.53 12.56 20.71
CA PRO A 5 -6.41 12.85 19.80
C PRO A 5 -5.35 11.74 19.80
N GLU A 6 -5.25 10.99 20.89
CA GLU A 6 -4.30 9.88 21.10
C GLU A 6 -4.94 8.52 20.80
N GLU A 7 -6.24 8.45 20.56
CA GLU A 7 -6.97 7.23 20.26
C GLU A 7 -7.12 7.03 18.75
N TYR A 8 -7.33 5.81 18.30
CA TYR A 8 -7.61 5.48 16.91
C TYR A 8 -9.08 5.05 16.73
N LEU A 9 -9.64 5.39 15.57
CA LEU A 9 -11.00 5.01 15.17
C LEU A 9 -11.03 3.66 14.46
N ARG A 10 -10.10 3.49 13.53
CA ARG A 10 -10.00 2.30 12.69
C ARG A 10 -8.54 2.04 12.33
N ILE A 11 -8.11 0.81 12.53
CA ILE A 11 -6.79 0.36 12.07
C ILE A 11 -6.95 -0.10 10.62
N GLU A 12 -6.34 0.62 9.68
CA GLU A 12 -6.23 0.21 8.28
C GLU A 12 -4.99 -0.67 8.06
N ASP A 13 -3.88 -0.28 8.72
CA ASP A 13 -2.61 -0.98 8.67
C ASP A 13 -1.80 -0.71 9.93
N PHE A 14 -0.86 -1.59 10.26
CA PHE A 14 0.11 -1.35 11.33
C PHE A 14 1.45 -2.01 11.02
N ASP A 15 2.51 -1.47 11.58
CA ASP A 15 3.85 -2.04 11.52
C ASP A 15 4.64 -1.69 12.79
N VAL A 16 5.72 -2.40 13.03
CA VAL A 16 6.57 -2.23 14.21
C VAL A 16 7.99 -1.94 13.77
N TYR A 17 8.59 -0.90 14.33
CA TYR A 17 9.92 -0.44 13.96
C TYR A 17 10.82 -0.28 15.18
N GLU A 18 12.09 -0.67 15.03
CA GLU A 18 13.13 -0.28 15.97
C GLU A 18 13.79 1.02 15.52
N ILE A 19 13.69 2.05 16.35
CA ILE A 19 14.17 3.40 16.05
C ILE A 19 15.01 3.89 17.23
N ASN A 20 16.30 4.07 17.02
CA ASN A 20 17.24 4.54 18.04
C ASN A 20 17.19 3.72 19.36
N GLY A 21 17.04 2.40 19.27
CA GLY A 21 16.98 1.49 20.41
C GLY A 21 15.64 1.49 21.12
N LYS A 22 14.61 2.08 20.57
CA LYS A 22 13.22 2.02 21.02
C LYS A 22 12.36 1.29 20.00
N THR A 23 11.41 0.52 20.48
CA THR A 23 10.41 -0.13 19.63
C THR A 23 9.18 0.73 19.56
N GLU A 24 8.76 1.09 18.36
CA GLU A 24 7.58 1.91 18.08
C GLU A 24 6.53 1.10 17.30
N ILE A 25 5.26 1.24 17.69
CA ILE A 25 4.10 0.74 16.95
C ILE A 25 3.54 1.89 16.14
N TRP A 26 3.49 1.72 14.83
CA TRP A 26 2.91 2.69 13.91
C TRP A 26 1.57 2.16 13.42
N ILE A 27 0.54 2.98 13.48
CA ILE A 27 -0.83 2.61 13.09
C ILE A 27 -1.33 3.61 12.07
N SER A 28 -1.80 3.12 10.94
CA SER A 28 -2.57 3.91 9.97
C SER A 28 -4.03 3.96 10.42
N ASP A 29 -4.51 5.17 10.64
CA ASP A 29 -5.88 5.48 11.05
C ASP A 29 -6.47 6.53 10.11
N ASN A 30 -7.16 6.06 9.06
CA ASN A 30 -7.77 6.89 8.03
C ASN A 30 -6.72 7.81 7.34
N LYS A 31 -6.65 9.07 7.75
CA LYS A 31 -5.77 10.11 7.19
C LYS A 31 -4.57 10.42 8.08
N SER A 32 -4.17 9.52 8.94
CA SER A 32 -3.02 9.74 9.83
C SER A 32 -2.24 8.47 10.12
N LEU A 33 -0.95 8.66 10.39
CA LEU A 33 -0.12 7.68 11.07
C LEU A 33 0.00 8.08 12.53
N LYS A 34 -0.35 7.20 13.45
CA LYS A 34 -0.22 7.37 14.89
C LYS A 34 0.88 6.45 15.39
N ILE A 35 1.76 6.99 16.22
CA ILE A 35 2.98 6.35 16.68
C ILE A 35 2.90 6.21 18.19
N TYR A 36 3.18 5.00 18.68
CA TYR A 36 3.15 4.66 20.09
C TYR A 36 4.45 3.97 20.50
N ASP A 37 4.87 4.13 21.76
CA ASP A 37 5.90 3.29 22.36
C ASP A 37 5.36 1.86 22.54
N ALA A 38 6.12 0.85 22.11
CA ALA A 38 5.66 -0.53 22.16
C ALA A 38 5.69 -1.13 23.58
N ASN A 39 6.41 -0.52 24.54
CA ASN A 39 6.55 -1.06 25.87
C ASN A 39 5.33 -0.76 26.75
N ASP A 40 4.77 0.43 26.64
CA ASP A 40 3.69 0.92 27.51
C ASP A 40 2.49 1.48 26.76
N CYS A 41 2.52 1.43 25.42
CA CYS A 41 1.50 1.98 24.52
C CYS A 41 1.29 3.51 24.68
N THR A 42 2.29 4.22 25.20
CA THR A 42 2.23 5.69 25.29
C THR A 42 2.23 6.29 23.88
N PHE A 43 1.33 7.23 23.66
CA PHE A 43 1.28 7.99 22.40
C PHE A 43 2.51 8.88 22.26
N LEU A 44 3.21 8.76 21.13
CA LEU A 44 4.43 9.50 20.84
C LEU A 44 4.21 10.64 19.84
N ASN A 45 3.53 10.35 18.73
CA ASN A 45 3.38 11.30 17.63
C ASN A 45 2.20 10.97 16.71
N LYS A 46 1.79 11.96 15.91
CA LYS A 46 0.82 11.83 14.83
C LYS A 46 1.28 12.59 13.61
N ILE A 47 1.26 11.91 12.45
CA ILE A 47 1.48 12.51 11.14
C ILE A 47 0.14 12.52 10.41
N SER A 48 -0.32 13.67 9.94
CA SER A 48 -1.62 13.83 9.28
C SER A 48 -1.44 14.11 7.80
N TYR A 49 -2.35 13.57 6.98
CA TYR A 49 -2.33 13.67 5.53
C TYR A 49 -3.67 14.16 4.97
N PRO A 50 -3.71 14.73 3.77
CA PRO A 50 -4.97 15.17 3.14
C PRO A 50 -5.79 14.00 2.56
N PHE A 51 -5.20 12.81 2.40
CA PHE A 51 -5.77 11.62 1.78
C PHE A 51 -5.85 10.43 2.76
N ILE A 52 -6.57 9.37 2.36
CA ILE A 52 -6.65 8.11 3.12
C ILE A 52 -5.35 7.32 2.92
N ILE A 53 -4.86 6.68 3.99
CA ILE A 53 -3.73 5.77 4.00
C ILE A 53 -4.27 4.35 4.12
N HIS A 54 -4.13 3.53 3.08
CA HIS A 54 -4.52 2.13 3.11
C HIS A 54 -3.40 1.24 3.63
N LYS A 55 -2.15 1.56 3.26
CA LYS A 55 -0.93 0.86 3.67
C LYS A 55 0.22 1.83 3.77
N PHE A 56 1.18 1.49 4.59
CA PHE A 56 2.41 2.28 4.68
C PHE A 56 3.63 1.39 4.90
N LYS A 57 4.79 1.92 4.53
CA LYS A 57 6.09 1.32 4.86
C LYS A 57 7.11 2.42 5.11
N ARG A 58 7.72 2.36 6.28
CA ARG A 58 8.89 3.19 6.55
C ARG A 58 10.10 2.60 5.83
N LEU A 59 10.66 3.33 4.89
CA LEU A 59 11.79 2.90 4.07
C LEU A 59 13.11 3.05 4.83
N ASP A 60 13.25 4.19 5.51
CA ASP A 60 14.41 4.57 6.32
C ASP A 60 14.02 5.58 7.41
N ASN A 61 15.00 6.30 7.97
CA ASN A 61 14.77 7.32 9.01
C ASN A 61 14.07 8.58 8.52
N SER A 62 13.95 8.78 7.22
CA SER A 62 13.48 10.02 6.60
C SER A 62 12.28 9.83 5.68
N HIS A 63 12.07 8.62 5.14
CA HIS A 63 11.11 8.37 4.08
C HIS A 63 10.04 7.34 4.47
N ILE A 64 8.81 7.64 4.12
CA ILE A 64 7.63 6.80 4.32
C ILE A 64 6.92 6.65 2.97
N LEU A 65 6.74 5.42 2.53
CA LEU A 65 5.96 5.08 1.34
C LEU A 65 4.53 4.75 1.74
N LEU A 66 3.57 5.37 1.10
CA LEU A 66 2.14 5.23 1.38
C LEU A 66 1.40 4.69 0.17
N VAL A 67 0.51 3.73 0.38
CA VAL A 67 -0.57 3.38 -0.55
C VAL A 67 -1.78 4.21 -0.17
N THR A 68 -2.25 5.06 -1.07
CA THR A 68 -3.17 6.14 -0.77
C THR A 68 -4.51 6.02 -1.47
N GLY A 69 -5.53 6.60 -0.85
CA GLY A 69 -6.89 6.73 -1.39
C GLY A 69 -7.43 8.15 -1.29
N GLN A 70 -8.47 8.46 -2.04
CA GLN A 70 -9.06 9.79 -2.13
C GLN A 70 -8.10 10.89 -2.65
N ASN A 71 -7.19 10.50 -3.53
CA ASN A 71 -6.29 11.36 -4.30
C ASN A 71 -6.09 10.75 -5.68
N ASP A 72 -5.39 11.44 -6.56
CA ASP A 72 -5.22 11.02 -7.96
C ASP A 72 -4.13 9.96 -8.17
N HIS A 73 -3.29 9.70 -7.16
CA HIS A 73 -2.20 8.74 -7.22
C HIS A 73 -2.39 7.59 -6.23
N SER A 74 -1.89 6.42 -6.59
CA SER A 74 -1.98 5.21 -5.76
C SER A 74 -0.84 5.09 -4.76
N LEU A 75 0.29 5.73 -5.04
CA LEU A 75 1.50 5.65 -4.24
C LEU A 75 2.05 7.04 -3.97
N THR A 76 2.36 7.33 -2.71
CA THR A 76 2.92 8.62 -2.30
C THR A 76 4.14 8.40 -1.42
N LEU A 77 5.26 9.03 -1.75
CA LEU A 77 6.45 9.09 -0.92
C LEU A 77 6.40 10.37 -0.09
N THR A 78 6.62 10.26 1.20
CA THR A 78 6.64 11.40 2.12
C THR A 78 7.89 11.39 2.99
N ASP A 79 8.23 12.55 3.54
CA ASP A 79 9.20 12.63 4.61
C ASP A 79 8.58 12.17 5.96
N LYS A 80 9.40 12.09 6.99
CA LYS A 80 9.00 11.74 8.37
C LYS A 80 8.03 12.74 9.01
N ASN A 81 7.86 13.93 8.46
CA ASN A 81 6.96 14.96 8.96
C ASN A 81 5.63 14.96 8.18
N GLY A 82 5.50 14.13 7.15
CA GLY A 82 4.31 14.02 6.30
C GLY A 82 4.30 14.96 5.10
N ASN A 83 5.41 15.64 4.78
CA ASN A 83 5.51 16.41 3.56
C ASN A 83 5.62 15.47 2.36
N ILE A 84 4.82 15.70 1.33
CA ILE A 84 4.84 14.92 0.09
C ILE A 84 6.11 15.25 -0.68
N LEU A 85 6.90 14.22 -0.99
CA LEU A 85 8.12 14.32 -1.78
C LEU A 85 7.85 13.95 -3.25
N SER A 86 7.09 12.89 -3.47
CA SER A 86 6.74 12.39 -4.82
C SER A 86 5.43 11.63 -4.81
N GLU A 87 4.72 11.64 -5.92
CA GLU A 87 3.51 10.86 -6.16
C GLU A 87 3.70 10.01 -7.41
N TYR A 88 3.21 8.77 -7.37
CA TYR A 88 3.40 7.78 -8.42
C TYR A 88 2.10 7.03 -8.71
N LEU A 89 1.99 6.46 -9.90
CA LEU A 89 0.89 5.61 -10.33
C LEU A 89 -0.44 6.36 -10.30
N GLU A 90 -0.59 7.29 -11.25
CA GLU A 90 -1.87 7.96 -11.50
C GLU A 90 -2.99 6.94 -11.67
N LYS A 91 -4.13 7.20 -11.04
CA LYS A 91 -5.26 6.28 -11.04
C LYS A 91 -6.10 6.44 -12.30
N GLU A 92 -6.11 5.43 -13.13
CA GLU A 92 -7.00 5.35 -14.28
C GLU A 92 -8.42 4.93 -13.87
N ILE A 93 -8.55 4.20 -12.75
CA ILE A 93 -9.83 3.76 -12.17
C ILE A 93 -9.98 4.41 -10.79
N PRO A 94 -10.84 5.45 -10.64
CA PRO A 94 -10.92 6.25 -9.41
C PRO A 94 -11.31 5.47 -8.17
N TYR A 95 -12.10 4.42 -8.33
CA TYR A 95 -12.70 3.64 -7.25
C TYR A 95 -12.07 2.26 -7.06
N LEU A 96 -10.87 2.04 -7.60
CA LEU A 96 -10.21 0.77 -7.38
C LEU A 96 -9.94 0.58 -5.88
N MET A 97 -10.73 -0.28 -5.27
CA MET A 97 -10.55 -0.65 -3.87
C MET A 97 -9.34 -1.58 -3.76
N PHE A 98 -8.33 -1.11 -3.06
CA PHE A 98 -7.19 -1.93 -2.76
C PHE A 98 -7.58 -3.01 -1.76
N ARG A 99 -7.30 -4.26 -2.09
CA ARG A 99 -7.27 -5.33 -1.12
C ARG A 99 -6.06 -5.13 -0.21
N PRO A 100 -6.03 -5.74 0.98
CA PRO A 100 -4.90 -5.60 1.87
C PRO A 100 -3.63 -6.06 1.16
N VAL A 101 -2.85 -5.08 0.77
CA VAL A 101 -1.56 -5.28 0.09
C VAL A 101 -0.50 -5.44 1.15
N GLN A 102 0.31 -6.46 1.05
CA GLN A 102 1.50 -6.58 1.87
C GLN A 102 2.68 -6.00 1.10
N PHE A 103 3.45 -5.12 1.74
CA PHE A 103 4.76 -4.76 1.24
C PHE A 103 5.74 -5.90 1.54
N VAL A 104 6.24 -6.53 0.52
CA VAL A 104 7.23 -7.60 0.63
C VAL A 104 8.59 -7.05 0.27
N LYS A 105 9.52 -7.05 1.22
CA LYS A 105 10.89 -6.59 0.98
C LYS A 105 11.68 -7.65 0.22
N TYR A 106 12.30 -7.26 -0.88
CA TYR A 106 13.16 -8.09 -1.69
C TYR A 106 14.42 -7.30 -2.10
N GLY A 107 15.54 -7.56 -1.43
CA GLY A 107 16.74 -6.75 -1.62
C GLY A 107 16.54 -5.28 -1.25
N SER A 108 16.72 -4.38 -2.21
CA SER A 108 16.41 -2.95 -2.07
C SER A 108 14.98 -2.59 -2.47
N GLU A 109 14.25 -3.54 -3.04
CA GLU A 109 12.90 -3.31 -3.55
C GLU A 109 11.83 -3.67 -2.54
N TYR A 110 10.70 -2.99 -2.64
CA TYR A 110 9.44 -3.35 -2.00
C TYR A 110 8.46 -3.77 -3.09
N LEU A 111 7.98 -5.00 -2.98
CA LEU A 111 7.04 -5.59 -3.92
C LEU A 111 5.64 -5.57 -3.34
N PHE A 112 4.67 -5.19 -4.14
CA PHE A 112 3.27 -5.17 -3.73
C PHE A 112 2.35 -5.17 -4.95
N GLN A 113 1.11 -5.56 -4.72
CA GLN A 113 0.06 -5.55 -5.73
C GLN A 113 -0.93 -4.43 -5.42
N LEU A 114 -1.36 -3.72 -6.46
CA LEU A 114 -2.45 -2.76 -6.37
C LEU A 114 -3.68 -3.33 -7.09
N GLY A 115 -4.78 -3.43 -6.36
CA GLY A 115 -6.04 -3.89 -6.93
C GLY A 115 -6.10 -5.40 -7.19
N ILE A 116 -6.80 -5.76 -8.25
CA ILE A 116 -7.14 -7.14 -8.61
C ILE A 116 -6.55 -7.54 -9.98
N SER A 117 -5.67 -6.73 -10.55
CA SER A 117 -5.01 -7.06 -11.82
C SER A 117 -3.90 -8.08 -11.62
N ASN A 118 -3.45 -8.64 -12.73
CA ASN A 118 -2.31 -9.57 -12.79
C ASN A 118 -0.95 -8.83 -12.73
N THR A 119 -0.92 -7.64 -12.14
CA THR A 119 0.25 -6.77 -12.10
C THR A 119 0.79 -6.65 -10.69
N TYR A 120 2.09 -6.69 -10.53
CA TYR A 120 2.77 -6.28 -9.30
C TYR A 120 3.62 -5.04 -9.53
N ILE A 121 3.88 -4.33 -8.45
CA ILE A 121 4.75 -3.16 -8.42
C ILE A 121 6.02 -3.54 -7.66
N ALA A 122 7.16 -3.19 -8.22
CA ALA A 122 8.45 -3.22 -7.55
C ALA A 122 8.92 -1.76 -7.36
N PHE A 123 9.01 -1.30 -6.13
CA PHE A 123 9.52 0.02 -5.78
C PHE A 123 10.93 -0.10 -5.20
N ASP A 124 11.92 0.47 -5.88
CA ASP A 124 13.29 0.55 -5.37
C ASP A 124 13.44 1.78 -4.48
N SER A 125 13.66 1.55 -3.18
CA SER A 125 13.80 2.62 -2.19
C SER A 125 15.08 3.44 -2.30
N LYS A 126 16.07 2.98 -3.05
CA LYS A 126 17.35 3.70 -3.24
C LYS A 126 17.29 4.68 -4.40
N THR A 127 16.63 4.27 -5.49
CA THR A 127 16.49 5.09 -6.70
C THR A 127 15.16 5.84 -6.73
N GLU A 128 14.23 5.52 -5.81
CA GLU A 128 12.88 6.07 -5.75
C GLU A 128 12.09 5.85 -7.05
N THR A 129 12.39 4.76 -7.73
CA THR A 129 11.73 4.38 -8.98
C THR A 129 10.86 3.14 -8.79
N PHE A 130 9.91 2.96 -9.68
CA PHE A 130 9.09 1.76 -9.69
C PHE A 130 9.07 1.09 -11.06
N ASN A 131 8.88 -0.22 -11.05
CA ASN A 131 8.64 -1.04 -12.23
C ASN A 131 7.34 -1.83 -12.04
N LYS A 132 6.61 -2.02 -13.12
CA LYS A 132 5.48 -2.94 -13.16
C LYS A 132 5.91 -4.26 -13.77
N GLY A 133 5.47 -5.36 -13.19
CA GLY A 133 5.64 -6.71 -13.74
C GLY A 133 4.33 -7.48 -13.73
N LEU A 134 4.28 -8.58 -14.46
CA LEU A 134 3.14 -9.50 -14.50
C LEU A 134 3.45 -10.76 -13.70
N PHE A 135 2.49 -11.22 -12.91
CA PHE A 135 2.59 -12.50 -12.21
C PHE A 135 2.51 -13.70 -13.14
N SER A 136 1.69 -13.59 -14.19
CA SER A 136 1.48 -14.67 -15.14
C SER A 136 1.01 -14.09 -16.48
N ASN A 137 1.40 -14.77 -17.56
CA ASN A 137 0.87 -14.48 -18.90
C ASN A 137 -0.41 -15.28 -19.21
N ASN A 138 -1.05 -15.88 -18.21
CA ASN A 138 -2.26 -16.65 -18.40
C ASN A 138 -3.47 -15.73 -18.51
N GLU A 139 -4.27 -15.88 -19.56
CA GLU A 139 -5.49 -15.11 -19.86
C GLU A 139 -6.60 -15.27 -18.80
N VAL A 140 -6.47 -16.19 -17.87
CA VAL A 140 -7.40 -16.38 -16.74
C VAL A 140 -7.33 -15.19 -15.77
N TYR A 141 -6.21 -14.48 -15.74
CA TYR A 141 -6.00 -13.32 -14.87
C TYR A 141 -6.26 -12.01 -15.63
N LEU A 142 -6.93 -11.08 -14.98
CA LEU A 142 -7.19 -9.76 -15.56
C LEU A 142 -5.90 -8.94 -15.65
N SER A 143 -5.65 -8.39 -16.83
CA SER A 143 -4.67 -7.32 -17.04
C SER A 143 -5.22 -5.95 -16.63
N ASP A 144 -4.35 -4.95 -16.46
CA ASP A 144 -4.77 -3.57 -16.20
C ASP A 144 -5.69 -3.05 -17.32
N ILE A 145 -5.40 -3.39 -18.59
CA ILE A 145 -6.22 -2.99 -19.77
C ILE A 145 -7.63 -3.59 -19.67
N GLN A 146 -7.74 -4.88 -19.37
CA GLN A 146 -9.04 -5.55 -19.24
C GLN A 146 -9.86 -4.99 -18.06
N LEU A 147 -9.20 -4.62 -16.96
CA LEU A 147 -9.87 -3.94 -15.84
C LEU A 147 -10.42 -2.57 -16.25
N LEU A 148 -9.63 -1.80 -17.00
CA LEU A 148 -10.06 -0.50 -17.49
C LEU A 148 -11.24 -0.63 -18.49
N GLU A 149 -11.21 -1.61 -19.37
CA GLU A 149 -12.32 -1.93 -20.27
C GLU A 149 -13.60 -2.32 -19.50
N LEU A 150 -13.48 -3.15 -18.46
CA LEU A 150 -14.60 -3.50 -17.59
C LEU A 150 -15.15 -2.26 -16.85
N TYR A 151 -14.28 -1.40 -16.35
CA TYR A 151 -14.71 -0.16 -15.70
C TYR A 151 -15.45 0.77 -16.69
N ASN A 152 -14.92 0.97 -17.90
CA ASN A 152 -15.55 1.79 -18.91
C ASN A 152 -16.89 1.22 -19.41
N THR A 153 -17.05 -0.11 -19.33
CA THR A 153 -18.29 -0.78 -19.77
C THR A 153 -19.37 -0.81 -18.69
N TYR A 154 -18.98 -1.09 -17.44
CA TYR A 154 -19.90 -1.37 -16.34
C TYR A 154 -19.87 -0.33 -15.22
N GLU A 155 -19.01 0.70 -15.31
CA GLU A 155 -18.87 1.76 -14.30
C GLU A 155 -18.82 1.19 -12.87
N MET A 156 -19.78 1.54 -12.02
CA MET A 156 -19.81 1.11 -10.62
C MET A 156 -19.99 -0.40 -10.42
N GLU A 157 -20.45 -1.12 -11.43
CA GLU A 157 -20.63 -2.58 -11.34
C GLU A 157 -19.38 -3.38 -11.78
N PHE A 158 -18.33 -2.69 -12.25
CA PHE A 158 -17.13 -3.36 -12.78
C PHE A 158 -16.48 -4.33 -11.79
N ILE A 159 -16.53 -4.06 -10.47
CA ILE A 159 -16.00 -4.96 -9.43
C ILE A 159 -16.72 -6.32 -9.45
N ARG A 160 -18.05 -6.31 -9.66
CA ARG A 160 -18.81 -7.56 -9.76
C ARG A 160 -18.40 -8.37 -10.99
N GLU A 161 -18.16 -7.71 -12.11
CA GLU A 161 -17.73 -8.35 -13.34
C GLU A 161 -16.28 -8.84 -13.22
N ALA A 162 -15.37 -8.04 -12.67
CA ALA A 162 -14.00 -8.40 -12.41
C ALA A 162 -13.85 -9.61 -11.46
N ASN A 163 -14.71 -9.74 -10.47
CA ASN A 163 -14.71 -10.87 -9.54
C ASN A 163 -15.11 -12.24 -10.18
N LYS A 164 -15.54 -12.25 -11.44
CA LYS A 164 -15.73 -13.50 -12.21
C LYS A 164 -14.43 -14.08 -12.71
N SER A 165 -13.35 -13.31 -12.69
CA SER A 165 -12.01 -13.71 -13.14
C SER A 165 -11.12 -14.09 -11.94
N SER A 166 -10.08 -14.84 -12.20
CA SER A 166 -9.06 -15.14 -11.19
C SER A 166 -8.15 -13.96 -10.95
N TYR A 167 -7.66 -13.81 -9.73
CA TYR A 167 -6.66 -12.82 -9.37
C TYR A 167 -5.74 -13.36 -8.28
N ILE A 168 -4.55 -12.79 -8.19
CA ILE A 168 -3.54 -13.15 -7.21
C ILE A 168 -3.72 -12.25 -5.98
N ASN A 169 -3.88 -12.86 -4.81
CA ASN A 169 -4.11 -12.14 -3.55
C ASN A 169 -2.83 -11.81 -2.79
N ASN A 170 -1.83 -12.67 -2.87
CA ASN A 170 -0.62 -12.59 -2.05
C ASN A 170 0.62 -12.93 -2.85
N ILE A 171 1.72 -12.27 -2.48
CA ILE A 171 3.07 -12.56 -2.96
C ILE A 171 3.92 -12.92 -1.74
N ILE A 172 4.51 -14.10 -1.73
CA ILE A 172 5.41 -14.53 -0.66
C ILE A 172 6.72 -14.97 -1.33
N PRO A 173 7.81 -14.19 -1.20
CA PRO A 173 9.12 -14.63 -1.67
C PRO A 173 9.62 -15.76 -0.79
N LEU A 174 9.98 -16.87 -1.40
CA LEU A 174 10.59 -18.01 -0.72
C LEU A 174 12.11 -17.92 -0.75
N ASN A 175 12.66 -17.40 -1.84
CA ASN A 175 14.08 -17.11 -2.04
C ASN A 175 14.25 -16.12 -3.20
N GLU A 176 15.51 -15.88 -3.63
CA GLU A 176 15.83 -14.90 -4.68
C GLU A 176 15.20 -15.18 -6.06
N THR A 177 14.72 -16.39 -6.29
CA THR A 177 14.20 -16.82 -7.61
C THR A 177 12.80 -17.44 -7.54
N LEU A 178 12.31 -17.80 -6.36
CA LEU A 178 11.04 -18.52 -6.19
C LEU A 178 10.06 -17.72 -5.33
N TRP A 179 8.85 -17.57 -5.85
CA TRP A 179 7.76 -16.83 -5.24
C TRP A 179 6.52 -17.73 -5.16
N LEU A 180 5.83 -17.66 -4.04
CA LEU A 180 4.51 -18.27 -3.89
C LEU A 180 3.46 -17.17 -4.14
N CYS A 181 2.56 -17.42 -5.09
CA CYS A 181 1.42 -16.58 -5.39
C CYS A 181 0.14 -17.34 -5.07
N GLY A 182 -0.80 -16.74 -4.35
CA GLY A 182 -2.07 -17.34 -3.94
C GLY A 182 -3.26 -16.40 -4.02
#